data_b4a159e9aea962bffe39a47dcba09b08
#
_entry.id   b4a159e9aea962bffe39a47dcba09b08
#
_cell.length_a   1.000
_cell.length_b   1.000
_cell.length_c   1.000
_cell.angle_alpha   90.00
_cell.angle_beta   90.00
_cell.angle_gamma   90.00
#
_symmetry.space_group_name_H-M   'P 1'
#
loop_
_entity.id
_entity.type
_entity.pdbx_description
1 polymer ?
#
loop_
_entity_poly.entity_id
_entity_poly.type
_entity_poly.pdbx_seq_one_letter_code
_entity_poly.pdbx_strand_id
1 'polypeptide(L)'
;MDESALEVPTSWGKLSGTLAWPEGAGPCTAALLIAGSGPTDRDGNNPLLAEPVDSLKRLAQALAGLGIASLRYDKRGIGGSAYPGLSEEALRFDDMVADAVLLAQRLAREPRVEHVVLVGHSEGALIAALAASAAGARAVVYLAGAGVRASTLIRAQVEGYLPAELSGPALAALGELEAQRRVEDVPDALVLLFRPSVQPYLMSWFRHDPAAIVGALAEPLLLVHGAGDTQVTADHARWLHDARPDARLRIVEGMDHLLAVGGDVGQGAHAVAGEVADWLQELDARVPA
;
A
#
# COMPACT_ATOMS: atom_id res chain seq x y z
N MET A 1 -16.31 -1.89 18.12
CA MET A 1 -15.92 -1.30 16.82
C MET A 1 -17.16 -1.15 15.95
N ASP A 2 -17.38 0.01 15.37
CA ASP A 2 -18.49 0.31 14.46
C ASP A 2 -17.94 0.52 13.06
N GLU A 3 -18.60 -0.03 12.03
CA GLU A 3 -18.20 0.11 10.63
C GLU A 3 -19.31 0.78 9.82
N SER A 4 -18.92 1.70 8.94
CA SER A 4 -19.83 2.36 8.03
C SER A 4 -19.24 2.49 6.64
N ALA A 5 -20.09 2.44 5.61
CA ALA A 5 -19.66 2.67 4.24
C ALA A 5 -19.34 4.15 4.01
N LEU A 6 -18.28 4.41 3.26
CA LEU A 6 -17.92 5.74 2.76
C LEU A 6 -17.84 5.71 1.24
N GLU A 7 -18.52 6.63 0.58
CA GLU A 7 -18.39 6.84 -0.86
C GLU A 7 -17.95 8.27 -1.14
N VAL A 8 -16.96 8.43 -1.99
CA VAL A 8 -16.44 9.74 -2.40
C VAL A 8 -16.61 9.88 -3.92
N PRO A 9 -17.47 10.79 -4.39
CA PRO A 9 -17.62 11.06 -5.80
C PRO A 9 -16.34 11.58 -6.43
N THR A 10 -16.06 11.16 -7.66
CA THR A 10 -14.91 11.60 -8.46
C THR A 10 -15.39 11.97 -9.87
N SER A 11 -14.53 12.59 -10.68
CA SER A 11 -14.86 12.92 -12.08
C SER A 11 -15.03 11.67 -12.97
N TRP A 12 -14.50 10.52 -12.53
CA TRP A 12 -14.53 9.26 -13.28
C TRP A 12 -15.54 8.24 -12.69
N GLY A 13 -16.17 8.52 -11.55
CA GLY A 13 -17.08 7.61 -10.86
C GLY A 13 -17.09 7.86 -9.37
N LYS A 14 -16.69 6.90 -8.57
CA LYS A 14 -16.57 7.03 -7.12
C LYS A 14 -15.47 6.16 -6.55
N LEU A 15 -14.94 6.57 -5.40
CA LEU A 15 -14.16 5.73 -4.51
C LEU A 15 -15.07 5.20 -3.41
N SER A 16 -14.99 3.91 -3.14
CA SER A 16 -15.79 3.21 -2.14
C SER A 16 -14.89 2.63 -1.05
N GLY A 17 -15.25 2.87 0.20
CA GLY A 17 -14.47 2.42 1.34
C GLY A 17 -15.33 2.01 2.52
N THR A 18 -14.67 1.50 3.55
CA THR A 18 -15.25 1.18 4.86
C THR A 18 -14.48 1.93 5.93
N LEU A 19 -15.19 2.78 6.65
CA LEU A 19 -14.70 3.53 7.79
C LEU A 19 -14.98 2.72 9.06
N ALA A 20 -13.94 2.41 9.81
CA ALA A 20 -14.03 1.69 11.07
C ALA A 20 -13.65 2.62 12.22
N TRP A 21 -14.51 2.66 13.24
CA TRP A 21 -14.33 3.49 14.42
C TRP A 21 -13.96 2.66 15.65
N PRO A 22 -13.03 3.16 16.48
CA PRO A 22 -12.81 2.60 17.81
C PRO A 22 -14.03 2.82 18.72
N GLU A 23 -14.10 2.08 19.82
CA GLU A 23 -15.09 2.31 20.85
C GLU A 23 -14.93 3.71 21.47
N GLY A 24 -16.06 4.28 21.92
CA GLY A 24 -16.11 5.64 22.46
C GLY A 24 -16.44 6.69 21.39
N ALA A 25 -16.68 7.92 21.84
CA ALA A 25 -17.12 9.03 20.99
C ALA A 25 -16.08 10.18 20.88
N GLY A 26 -14.93 10.03 21.52
CA GLY A 26 -13.88 11.04 21.54
C GLY A 26 -13.15 11.19 20.21
N PRO A 27 -12.34 12.27 20.11
CA PRO A 27 -11.42 12.46 18.98
C PRO A 27 -10.38 11.32 18.91
N CYS A 28 -9.90 11.02 17.71
CA CYS A 28 -8.91 9.96 17.50
C CYS A 28 -8.05 10.23 16.25
N THR A 29 -6.90 9.59 16.21
CA THR A 29 -6.14 9.44 14.95
C THR A 29 -6.86 8.47 14.04
N ALA A 30 -6.84 8.73 12.73
CA ALA A 30 -7.40 7.85 11.71
C ALA A 30 -6.35 7.43 10.69
N ALA A 31 -6.27 6.14 10.38
CA ALA A 31 -5.38 5.56 9.39
C ALA A 31 -6.11 5.40 8.05
N LEU A 32 -5.56 5.94 6.95
CA LEU A 32 -5.95 5.54 5.61
C LEU A 32 -5.14 4.30 5.23
N LEU A 33 -5.81 3.15 5.08
CA LEU A 33 -5.19 1.88 4.70
C LEU A 33 -5.20 1.74 3.18
N ILE A 34 -4.01 1.60 2.58
CA ILE A 34 -3.80 1.56 1.13
C ILE A 34 -3.32 0.17 0.74
N ALA A 35 -4.10 -0.52 -0.07
CA ALA A 35 -3.85 -1.90 -0.47
C ALA A 35 -2.63 -2.05 -1.40
N GLY A 36 -2.07 -3.25 -1.44
CA GLY A 36 -0.99 -3.66 -2.35
C GLY A 36 -1.41 -3.75 -3.81
N SER A 37 -0.50 -4.26 -4.65
CA SER A 37 -0.65 -4.31 -6.12
C SER A 37 -1.77 -5.23 -6.61
N GLY A 38 -2.09 -5.08 -7.89
CA GLY A 38 -3.10 -5.88 -8.57
C GLY A 38 -4.54 -5.60 -8.12
N PRO A 39 -5.47 -6.52 -8.37
CA PRO A 39 -6.89 -6.36 -8.07
C PRO A 39 -7.22 -6.60 -6.58
N THR A 40 -6.36 -6.12 -5.70
CA THR A 40 -6.52 -6.24 -4.25
C THR A 40 -7.57 -5.27 -3.74
N ASP A 41 -8.61 -5.80 -3.08
CA ASP A 41 -9.72 -5.04 -2.53
C ASP A 41 -9.37 -4.34 -1.21
N ARG A 42 -10.36 -3.60 -0.66
CA ARG A 42 -10.23 -2.86 0.60
C ARG A 42 -9.91 -3.72 1.82
N ASP A 43 -10.29 -4.99 1.80
CA ASP A 43 -10.08 -5.92 2.90
C ASP A 43 -8.71 -6.63 2.81
N GLY A 44 -7.97 -6.41 1.71
CA GLY A 44 -6.67 -7.01 1.44
C GLY A 44 -6.78 -8.35 0.72
N ASN A 45 -7.94 -8.63 0.11
CA ASN A 45 -8.17 -9.85 -0.66
C ASN A 45 -7.83 -9.64 -2.13
N ASN A 46 -7.17 -10.64 -2.72
CA ASN A 46 -6.83 -10.64 -4.12
C ASN A 46 -7.43 -11.90 -4.77
N PRO A 47 -8.25 -11.78 -5.85
CA PRO A 47 -8.90 -12.91 -6.49
C PRO A 47 -7.93 -13.91 -7.14
N LEU A 48 -6.64 -13.58 -7.23
CA LEU A 48 -5.59 -14.49 -7.68
C LEU A 48 -5.11 -15.45 -6.58
N LEU A 49 -5.48 -15.20 -5.32
CA LEU A 49 -5.22 -16.09 -4.19
C LEU A 49 -6.34 -17.11 -4.03
N ALA A 50 -6.00 -18.29 -3.54
CA ALA A 50 -6.96 -19.39 -3.38
C ALA A 50 -8.05 -19.09 -2.34
N GLU A 51 -7.69 -18.34 -1.28
CA GLU A 51 -8.58 -18.02 -0.17
C GLU A 51 -8.48 -16.53 0.19
N PRO A 52 -9.56 -15.92 0.70
CA PRO A 52 -9.52 -14.58 1.26
C PRO A 52 -8.56 -14.50 2.44
N VAL A 53 -7.76 -13.44 2.48
CA VAL A 53 -6.74 -13.20 3.53
C VAL A 53 -7.26 -12.24 4.59
N ASP A 54 -8.09 -11.27 4.19
CA ASP A 54 -8.63 -10.20 5.03
C ASP A 54 -7.55 -9.37 5.77
N SER A 55 -6.34 -9.26 5.21
CA SER A 55 -5.19 -8.67 5.91
C SER A 55 -5.43 -7.22 6.36
N LEU A 56 -5.96 -6.37 5.49
CA LEU A 56 -6.25 -4.97 5.84
C LEU A 56 -7.49 -4.83 6.73
N LYS A 57 -8.48 -5.71 6.58
CA LYS A 57 -9.62 -5.77 7.47
C LYS A 57 -9.21 -6.16 8.89
N ARG A 58 -8.33 -7.18 9.04
CA ARG A 58 -7.77 -7.57 10.34
C ARG A 58 -6.93 -6.44 10.95
N LEU A 59 -6.13 -5.74 10.12
CA LEU A 59 -5.38 -4.58 10.58
C LEU A 59 -6.30 -3.45 11.06
N ALA A 60 -7.37 -3.13 10.33
CA ALA A 60 -8.36 -2.15 10.75
C ALA A 60 -9.03 -2.50 12.09
N GLN A 61 -9.35 -3.78 12.29
CA GLN A 61 -9.92 -4.29 13.55
C GLN A 61 -8.93 -4.14 14.72
N ALA A 62 -7.67 -4.48 14.49
CA ALA A 62 -6.61 -4.36 15.50
C ALA A 62 -6.35 -2.89 15.87
N LEU A 63 -6.28 -1.99 14.87
CA LEU A 63 -6.13 -0.54 15.09
C LEU A 63 -7.30 0.03 15.89
N ALA A 64 -8.54 -0.35 15.56
CA ALA A 64 -9.71 0.09 16.30
C ALA A 64 -9.70 -0.36 17.77
N GLY A 65 -9.19 -1.57 18.06
CA GLY A 65 -8.95 -2.05 19.42
C GLY A 65 -7.94 -1.22 20.22
N LEU A 66 -7.09 -0.45 19.54
CA LEU A 66 -6.07 0.44 20.11
C LEU A 66 -6.47 1.93 20.04
N GLY A 67 -7.74 2.23 19.74
CA GLY A 67 -8.25 3.61 19.72
C GLY A 67 -7.98 4.37 18.42
N ILE A 68 -7.50 3.72 17.35
CA ILE A 68 -7.19 4.31 16.06
C ILE A 68 -8.31 3.96 15.08
N ALA A 69 -9.00 4.98 14.53
CA ALA A 69 -9.95 4.78 13.44
C ALA A 69 -9.22 4.40 12.14
N SER A 70 -9.94 3.82 11.18
CA SER A 70 -9.34 3.55 9.88
C SER A 70 -10.34 3.65 8.74
N LEU A 71 -9.85 4.07 7.58
CA LEU A 71 -10.55 3.99 6.30
C LEU A 71 -9.76 3.04 5.39
N ARG A 72 -10.36 1.92 5.01
CA ARG A 72 -9.88 1.04 3.95
C ARG A 72 -10.76 1.19 2.73
N TYR A 73 -10.17 1.21 1.54
CA TYR A 73 -10.90 1.52 0.32
C TYR A 73 -10.49 0.62 -0.85
N ASP A 74 -11.41 0.42 -1.77
CA ASP A 74 -11.12 -0.21 -3.05
C ASP A 74 -10.41 0.79 -3.96
N LYS A 75 -9.25 0.40 -4.47
CA LYS A 75 -8.56 1.23 -5.46
C LYS A 75 -9.41 1.40 -6.72
N ARG A 76 -9.14 2.43 -7.50
CA ARG A 76 -9.81 2.74 -8.75
C ARG A 76 -9.89 1.51 -9.66
N GLY A 77 -11.10 1.14 -10.09
CA GLY A 77 -11.36 -0.04 -10.91
C GLY A 77 -11.57 -1.34 -10.14
N ILE A 78 -11.45 -1.33 -8.81
CA ILE A 78 -11.59 -2.53 -7.96
C ILE A 78 -12.88 -2.44 -7.14
N GLY A 79 -13.52 -3.58 -6.91
CA GLY A 79 -14.65 -3.73 -5.99
C GLY A 79 -15.73 -2.67 -6.17
N GLY A 80 -16.07 -1.96 -5.09
CA GLY A 80 -17.06 -0.87 -5.10
C GLY A 80 -16.60 0.41 -5.80
N SER A 81 -15.33 0.53 -6.17
CA SER A 81 -14.76 1.61 -6.98
C SER A 81 -14.65 1.24 -8.47
N ALA A 82 -15.24 0.11 -8.89
CA ALA A 82 -15.35 -0.26 -10.29
C ALA A 82 -16.38 0.66 -11.00
N TYR A 83 -16.05 1.05 -12.20
CA TYR A 83 -16.90 1.91 -13.01
C TYR A 83 -16.91 1.46 -14.48
N PRO A 84 -18.08 1.27 -15.12
CA PRO A 84 -18.18 0.69 -16.47
C PRO A 84 -17.45 1.47 -17.56
N GLY A 85 -17.21 2.76 -17.37
CA GLY A 85 -16.45 3.62 -18.31
C GLY A 85 -14.95 3.70 -18.03
N LEU A 86 -14.45 3.00 -17.00
CA LEU A 86 -13.03 3.04 -16.65
C LEU A 86 -12.24 2.07 -17.54
N SER A 87 -11.31 2.61 -18.30
CA SER A 87 -10.37 1.82 -19.10
C SER A 87 -9.10 1.53 -18.30
N GLU A 88 -8.69 0.26 -18.21
CA GLU A 88 -7.42 -0.12 -17.62
C GLU A 88 -6.24 0.60 -18.29
N GLU A 89 -6.28 0.76 -19.60
CA GLU A 89 -5.26 1.45 -20.39
C GLU A 89 -5.11 2.94 -20.03
N ALA A 90 -6.16 3.56 -19.50
CA ALA A 90 -6.12 4.94 -19.04
C ALA A 90 -5.49 5.09 -17.65
N LEU A 91 -5.41 4.01 -16.87
CA LEU A 91 -4.89 4.05 -15.50
C LEU A 91 -3.38 4.37 -15.47
N ARG A 92 -3.02 5.16 -14.47
CA ARG A 92 -1.62 5.47 -14.12
C ARG A 92 -1.42 5.24 -12.63
N PHE A 93 -0.18 4.98 -12.23
CA PHE A 93 0.19 4.86 -10.83
C PHE A 93 -0.10 6.18 -10.06
N ASP A 94 0.13 7.31 -10.72
CA ASP A 94 -0.14 8.64 -10.17
C ASP A 94 -1.65 8.87 -9.88
N ASP A 95 -2.55 8.17 -10.57
CA ASP A 95 -3.99 8.20 -10.25
C ASP A 95 -4.27 7.59 -8.86
N MET A 96 -3.55 6.52 -8.49
CA MET A 96 -3.70 5.89 -7.18
C MET A 96 -3.20 6.82 -6.06
N VAL A 97 -2.13 7.57 -6.34
CA VAL A 97 -1.63 8.61 -5.42
C VAL A 97 -2.67 9.72 -5.25
N ALA A 98 -3.25 10.23 -6.34
CA ALA A 98 -4.29 11.26 -6.29
C ALA A 98 -5.54 10.79 -5.52
N ASP A 99 -5.96 9.55 -5.72
CA ASP A 99 -7.09 8.96 -4.99
C ASP A 99 -6.80 8.83 -3.48
N ALA A 100 -5.58 8.45 -3.10
CA ALA A 100 -5.16 8.40 -1.70
C ALA A 100 -5.16 9.79 -1.05
N VAL A 101 -4.68 10.82 -1.76
CA VAL A 101 -4.76 12.23 -1.30
C VAL A 101 -6.21 12.65 -1.07
N LEU A 102 -7.10 12.39 -2.04
CA LEU A 102 -8.52 12.74 -1.93
C LEU A 102 -9.19 12.07 -0.73
N LEU A 103 -8.93 10.78 -0.52
CA LEU A 103 -9.51 10.03 0.60
C LEU A 103 -8.95 10.47 1.95
N ALA A 104 -7.65 10.75 2.04
CA ALA A 104 -7.04 11.28 3.26
C ALA A 104 -7.63 12.65 3.64
N GLN A 105 -7.77 13.54 2.67
CA GLN A 105 -8.40 14.85 2.87
C GLN A 105 -9.90 14.72 3.23
N ARG A 106 -10.59 13.72 2.68
CA ARG A 106 -11.97 13.42 3.05
C ARG A 106 -12.06 12.88 4.49
N LEU A 107 -11.16 11.99 4.86
CA LEU A 107 -11.06 11.43 6.20
C LEU A 107 -10.75 12.50 7.25
N ALA A 108 -9.87 13.45 6.94
CA ALA A 108 -9.53 14.58 7.82
C ALA A 108 -10.73 15.51 8.11
N ARG A 109 -11.81 15.44 7.33
CA ARG A 109 -13.05 16.24 7.56
C ARG A 109 -14.04 15.56 8.47
N GLU A 110 -13.79 14.32 8.87
CA GLU A 110 -14.65 13.63 9.84
C GLU A 110 -14.49 14.29 11.23
N PRO A 111 -15.59 14.65 11.91
CA PRO A 111 -15.53 15.46 13.14
C PRO A 111 -14.73 14.83 14.28
N ARG A 112 -14.55 13.51 14.26
CA ARG A 112 -13.79 12.77 15.27
C ARG A 112 -12.32 12.60 14.93
N VAL A 113 -11.88 12.99 13.72
CA VAL A 113 -10.51 12.79 13.27
C VAL A 113 -9.66 14.01 13.60
N GLU A 114 -8.67 13.83 14.47
CA GLU A 114 -7.68 14.86 14.80
C GLU A 114 -6.50 14.85 13.83
N HIS A 115 -6.04 13.65 13.50
CA HIS A 115 -4.88 13.45 12.63
C HIS A 115 -5.14 12.30 11.66
N VAL A 116 -4.62 12.43 10.44
CA VAL A 116 -4.61 11.35 9.45
C VAL A 116 -3.21 10.80 9.30
N VAL A 117 -3.08 9.48 9.37
CA VAL A 117 -1.85 8.73 9.10
C VAL A 117 -2.08 7.87 7.86
N LEU A 118 -1.12 7.83 6.95
CA LEU A 118 -1.18 6.95 5.78
C LEU A 118 -0.47 5.64 6.09
N VAL A 119 -1.17 4.53 5.95
CA VAL A 119 -0.64 3.17 6.15
C VAL A 119 -0.74 2.43 4.82
N GLY A 120 0.37 2.30 4.13
CA GLY A 120 0.41 1.63 2.83
C GLY A 120 1.06 0.26 2.93
N HIS A 121 0.42 -0.75 2.35
CA HIS A 121 0.95 -2.11 2.25
C HIS A 121 1.51 -2.40 0.86
N SER A 122 2.73 -2.93 0.78
CA SER A 122 3.38 -3.33 -0.48
C SER A 122 3.45 -2.15 -1.49
N GLU A 123 2.83 -2.22 -2.66
CA GLU A 123 2.66 -1.09 -3.61
C GLU A 123 2.05 0.13 -2.91
N GLY A 124 1.05 -0.10 -2.04
CA GLY A 124 0.38 0.95 -1.27
C GLY A 124 1.33 1.75 -0.37
N ALA A 125 2.45 1.18 0.04
CA ALA A 125 3.47 1.87 0.84
C ALA A 125 4.11 3.02 0.06
N LEU A 126 4.43 2.81 -1.21
CA LEU A 126 4.94 3.86 -2.08
C LEU A 126 3.86 4.91 -2.38
N ILE A 127 2.60 4.49 -2.58
CA ILE A 127 1.46 5.41 -2.74
C ILE A 127 1.33 6.29 -1.50
N ALA A 128 1.41 5.72 -0.29
CA ALA A 128 1.35 6.46 0.96
C ALA A 128 2.46 7.52 1.07
N ALA A 129 3.70 7.15 0.76
CA ALA A 129 4.84 8.06 0.80
C ALA A 129 4.69 9.23 -0.19
N LEU A 130 4.22 8.97 -1.43
CA LEU A 130 4.00 9.98 -2.45
C LEU A 130 2.81 10.90 -2.12
N ALA A 131 1.78 10.38 -1.47
CA ALA A 131 0.58 11.13 -1.13
C ALA A 131 0.74 12.01 0.12
N ALA A 132 1.70 11.71 1.00
CA ALA A 132 1.78 12.22 2.36
C ALA A 132 1.67 13.74 2.48
N SER A 133 2.52 14.47 1.79
CA SER A 133 2.55 15.93 1.85
C SER A 133 1.26 16.58 1.32
N ALA A 134 0.79 16.15 0.14
CA ALA A 134 -0.44 16.68 -0.46
C ALA A 134 -1.70 16.29 0.32
N ALA A 135 -1.67 15.17 1.02
CA ALA A 135 -2.73 14.73 1.92
C ALA A 135 -2.78 15.51 3.24
N GLY A 136 -1.70 16.21 3.61
CA GLY A 136 -1.52 16.78 4.94
C GLY A 136 -1.43 15.69 6.01
N ALA A 137 -0.80 14.57 5.68
CA ALA A 137 -0.67 13.45 6.60
C ALA A 137 0.25 13.81 7.77
N ARG A 138 -0.14 13.40 8.98
CA ARG A 138 0.70 13.55 10.17
C ARG A 138 1.94 12.67 10.12
N ALA A 139 1.81 11.48 9.55
CA ALA A 139 2.85 10.46 9.52
C ALA A 139 2.56 9.40 8.46
N VAL A 140 3.57 8.61 8.11
CA VAL A 140 3.48 7.51 7.14
C VAL A 140 3.95 6.20 7.78
N VAL A 141 3.20 5.14 7.56
CA VAL A 141 3.61 3.75 7.84
C VAL A 141 3.84 3.04 6.51
N TYR A 142 5.08 2.68 6.25
CA TYR A 142 5.53 1.97 5.06
C TYR A 142 5.61 0.47 5.40
N LEU A 143 4.54 -0.27 5.08
CA LEU A 143 4.35 -1.65 5.51
C LEU A 143 4.68 -2.63 4.38
N ALA A 144 5.68 -3.47 4.56
CA ALA A 144 6.11 -4.52 3.63
C ALA A 144 6.35 -4.00 2.18
N GLY A 145 6.76 -2.76 2.03
CA GLY A 145 6.96 -2.12 0.74
C GLY A 145 8.39 -2.27 0.21
N ALA A 146 8.54 -2.12 -1.12
CA ALA A 146 9.83 -2.22 -1.77
C ALA A 146 10.74 -1.02 -1.51
N GLY A 147 12.03 -1.26 -1.31
CA GLY A 147 13.09 -0.24 -1.21
C GLY A 147 13.78 0.06 -2.54
N VAL A 148 13.34 -0.57 -3.63
CA VAL A 148 13.85 -0.37 -4.99
C VAL A 148 12.70 -0.10 -5.95
N ARG A 149 12.99 0.37 -7.15
CA ARG A 149 11.97 0.57 -8.19
C ARG A 149 11.19 -0.72 -8.44
N ALA A 150 9.91 -0.58 -8.76
CA ALA A 150 9.04 -1.73 -9.04
C ALA A 150 9.59 -2.61 -10.16
N SER A 151 10.18 -2.01 -11.20
CA SER A 151 10.83 -2.77 -12.29
C SER A 151 12.01 -3.62 -11.79
N THR A 152 12.82 -3.12 -10.86
CA THR A 152 13.92 -3.87 -10.24
C THR A 152 13.40 -5.05 -9.42
N LEU A 153 12.34 -4.84 -8.64
CA LEU A 153 11.70 -5.90 -7.87
C LEU A 153 11.10 -6.98 -8.78
N ILE A 154 10.33 -6.57 -9.80
CA ILE A 154 9.72 -7.50 -10.76
C ILE A 154 10.81 -8.29 -11.51
N ARG A 155 11.93 -7.66 -11.87
CA ARG A 155 13.08 -8.31 -12.49
C ARG A 155 13.59 -9.45 -11.60
N ALA A 156 13.85 -9.18 -10.33
CA ALA A 156 14.31 -10.20 -9.38
C ALA A 156 13.30 -11.35 -9.22
N GLN A 157 12.00 -11.05 -9.20
CA GLN A 157 10.94 -12.04 -9.14
C GLN A 157 10.86 -12.90 -10.42
N VAL A 158 11.00 -12.29 -11.59
CA VAL A 158 11.07 -12.98 -12.89
C VAL A 158 12.27 -13.93 -12.93
N GLU A 159 13.43 -13.46 -12.52
CA GLU A 159 14.66 -14.27 -12.48
C GLU A 159 14.59 -15.41 -11.45
N GLY A 160 13.91 -15.18 -10.32
CA GLY A 160 13.81 -16.17 -9.24
C GLY A 160 12.70 -17.19 -9.39
N TYR A 161 11.59 -16.85 -10.03
CA TYR A 161 10.37 -17.68 -9.99
C TYR A 161 9.87 -18.15 -11.37
N LEU A 162 10.21 -17.46 -12.47
CA LEU A 162 9.76 -17.91 -13.79
C LEU A 162 10.65 -19.00 -14.38
N PRO A 163 10.07 -19.96 -15.10
CA PRO A 163 10.84 -20.90 -15.92
C PRO A 163 11.73 -20.18 -16.94
N ALA A 164 12.85 -20.78 -17.28
CA ALA A 164 13.85 -20.18 -18.19
C ALA A 164 13.27 -19.74 -19.54
N GLU A 165 12.28 -20.49 -20.06
CA GLU A 165 11.60 -20.21 -21.32
C GLU A 165 10.79 -18.91 -21.28
N LEU A 166 10.30 -18.50 -20.11
CA LEU A 166 9.50 -17.29 -19.90
C LEU A 166 10.34 -16.13 -19.39
N SER A 167 11.44 -16.39 -18.68
CA SER A 167 12.28 -15.35 -18.09
C SER A 167 12.87 -14.42 -19.13
N GLY A 168 13.39 -14.95 -20.26
CA GLY A 168 13.95 -14.13 -21.36
C GLY A 168 12.93 -13.14 -21.93
N PRO A 169 11.77 -13.61 -22.44
CA PRO A 169 10.70 -12.75 -22.92
C PRO A 169 10.19 -11.74 -21.86
N ALA A 170 10.05 -12.16 -20.59
CA ALA A 170 9.62 -11.28 -19.51
C ALA A 170 10.61 -10.14 -19.23
N LEU A 171 11.91 -10.45 -19.19
CA LEU A 171 12.98 -9.47 -19.00
C LEU A 171 13.09 -8.50 -20.19
N ALA A 172 12.87 -8.99 -21.42
CA ALA A 172 12.83 -8.14 -22.60
C ALA A 172 11.66 -7.16 -22.54
N ALA A 173 10.44 -7.65 -22.23
CA ALA A 173 9.26 -6.80 -22.05
C ALA A 173 9.49 -5.76 -20.95
N LEU A 174 10.04 -6.16 -19.80
CA LEU A 174 10.36 -5.27 -18.70
C LEU A 174 11.32 -4.16 -19.12
N GLY A 175 12.39 -4.48 -19.88
CA GLY A 175 13.35 -3.51 -20.41
C GLY A 175 12.72 -2.49 -21.38
N GLU A 176 11.77 -2.91 -22.23
CA GLU A 176 11.03 -2.00 -23.08
C GLU A 176 10.15 -1.03 -22.26
N LEU A 177 9.44 -1.55 -21.25
CA LEU A 177 8.60 -0.73 -20.38
C LEU A 177 9.41 0.25 -19.52
N GLU A 178 10.59 -0.14 -19.03
CA GLU A 178 11.54 0.77 -18.36
C GLU A 178 11.97 1.91 -19.29
N ALA A 179 12.17 1.60 -20.56
CA ALA A 179 12.51 2.58 -21.61
C ALA A 179 11.28 3.36 -22.13
N GLN A 180 10.12 3.24 -21.47
CA GLN A 180 8.85 3.89 -21.83
C GLN A 180 8.36 3.49 -23.24
N ARG A 181 8.62 2.25 -23.67
CA ARG A 181 8.14 1.68 -24.92
C ARG A 181 7.16 0.55 -24.65
N ARG A 182 6.07 0.51 -25.38
CA ARG A 182 5.05 -0.54 -25.27
C ARG A 182 5.48 -1.81 -26.00
N VAL A 183 4.98 -2.94 -25.49
CA VAL A 183 5.17 -4.28 -26.09
C VAL A 183 3.80 -4.79 -26.51
N GLU A 184 3.62 -4.99 -27.82
CA GLU A 184 2.33 -5.46 -28.37
C GLU A 184 2.25 -6.99 -28.30
N ASP A 185 3.34 -7.68 -28.67
CA ASP A 185 3.41 -9.15 -28.71
C ASP A 185 3.87 -9.70 -27.37
N VAL A 186 2.91 -9.93 -26.46
CA VAL A 186 3.17 -10.51 -25.15
C VAL A 186 2.77 -11.99 -25.17
N PRO A 187 3.66 -12.93 -24.84
CA PRO A 187 3.32 -14.35 -24.74
C PRO A 187 2.14 -14.59 -23.78
N ASP A 188 1.23 -15.50 -24.11
CA ASP A 188 0.01 -15.79 -23.33
C ASP A 188 0.30 -16.03 -21.85
N ALA A 189 1.39 -16.74 -21.54
CA ALA A 189 1.82 -17.01 -20.17
C ALA A 189 2.25 -15.75 -19.39
N LEU A 190 2.55 -14.64 -20.07
CA LEU A 190 2.97 -13.37 -19.48
C LEU A 190 1.89 -12.29 -19.53
N VAL A 191 0.72 -12.56 -20.13
CA VAL A 191 -0.38 -11.61 -20.28
C VAL A 191 -0.84 -11.06 -18.93
N LEU A 192 -0.85 -11.88 -17.88
CA LEU A 192 -1.22 -11.43 -16.55
C LEU A 192 -0.32 -10.28 -16.04
N LEU A 193 0.97 -10.31 -16.37
CA LEU A 193 1.96 -9.32 -15.93
C LEU A 193 2.08 -8.13 -16.89
N PHE A 194 2.04 -8.39 -18.22
CA PHE A 194 2.47 -7.41 -19.23
C PHE A 194 1.45 -7.18 -20.35
N ARG A 195 0.16 -7.55 -20.17
CA ARG A 195 -0.86 -7.25 -21.19
C ARG A 195 -0.83 -5.77 -21.62
N PRO A 196 -1.06 -5.45 -22.89
CA PRO A 196 -0.94 -4.09 -23.40
C PRO A 196 -1.71 -3.03 -22.58
N SER A 197 -2.88 -3.40 -22.05
CA SER A 197 -3.73 -2.47 -21.26
C SER A 197 -3.13 -2.07 -19.90
N VAL A 198 -2.30 -2.91 -19.26
CA VAL A 198 -1.67 -2.58 -17.97
C VAL A 198 -0.34 -1.83 -18.13
N GLN A 199 0.27 -1.86 -19.32
CA GLN A 199 1.60 -1.30 -19.54
C GLN A 199 1.71 0.21 -19.22
N PRO A 200 0.73 1.07 -19.57
CA PRO A 200 0.77 2.47 -19.18
C PRO A 200 0.85 2.68 -17.66
N TYR A 201 0.17 1.84 -16.89
CA TYR A 201 0.27 1.82 -15.44
C TYR A 201 1.67 1.45 -14.97
N LEU A 202 2.23 0.34 -15.46
CA LEU A 202 3.57 -0.12 -15.12
C LEU A 202 4.63 0.92 -15.47
N MET A 203 4.57 1.49 -16.67
CA MET A 203 5.49 2.53 -17.12
C MET A 203 5.45 3.76 -16.21
N SER A 204 4.26 4.17 -15.74
CA SER A 204 4.13 5.27 -14.79
C SER A 204 4.69 4.92 -13.40
N TRP A 205 4.49 3.68 -12.95
CA TRP A 205 5.01 3.20 -11.66
C TRP A 205 6.54 3.08 -11.64
N PHE A 206 7.15 2.58 -12.73
CA PHE A 206 8.60 2.37 -12.82
C PHE A 206 9.44 3.65 -12.73
N ARG A 207 8.82 4.83 -12.91
CA ARG A 207 9.51 6.12 -12.75
C ARG A 207 9.85 6.46 -11.31
N HIS A 208 9.12 5.90 -10.36
CA HIS A 208 9.27 6.22 -8.94
C HIS A 208 10.40 5.41 -8.31
N ASP A 209 11.27 6.10 -7.58
CA ASP A 209 12.37 5.52 -6.82
C ASP A 209 12.04 5.58 -5.32
N PRO A 210 11.70 4.44 -4.69
CA PRO A 210 11.27 4.43 -3.29
C PRO A 210 12.31 4.99 -2.33
N ALA A 211 13.59 4.66 -2.51
CA ALA A 211 14.66 5.14 -1.63
C ALA A 211 14.81 6.67 -1.69
N ALA A 212 14.76 7.23 -2.91
CA ALA A 212 14.82 8.69 -3.09
C ALA A 212 13.57 9.38 -2.51
N ILE A 213 12.38 8.81 -2.70
CA ILE A 213 11.12 9.35 -2.18
C ILE A 213 11.10 9.32 -0.66
N VAL A 214 11.44 8.19 -0.05
CA VAL A 214 11.50 8.02 1.41
C VAL A 214 12.58 8.93 2.02
N GLY A 215 13.75 9.04 1.37
CA GLY A 215 14.82 9.93 1.83
C GLY A 215 14.45 11.42 1.80
N ALA A 216 13.53 11.82 0.93
CA ALA A 216 13.04 13.20 0.80
C ALA A 216 11.73 13.47 1.56
N LEU A 217 11.11 12.45 2.16
CA LEU A 217 9.84 12.57 2.85
C LEU A 217 9.98 13.48 4.08
N ALA A 218 9.13 14.49 4.23
CA ALA A 218 9.18 15.41 5.36
C ALA A 218 8.49 14.84 6.61
N GLU A 219 7.44 14.06 6.41
CA GLU A 219 6.62 13.49 7.46
C GLU A 219 7.38 12.41 8.25
N PRO A 220 7.09 12.22 9.55
CA PRO A 220 7.57 11.09 10.33
C PRO A 220 7.27 9.76 9.63
N LEU A 221 8.22 8.83 9.68
CA LEU A 221 8.14 7.56 8.97
C LEU A 221 8.37 6.36 9.91
N LEU A 222 7.45 5.40 9.85
CA LEU A 222 7.60 4.07 10.42
C LEU A 222 7.72 3.04 9.29
N LEU A 223 8.82 2.32 9.25
CA LEU A 223 9.06 1.19 8.37
C LEU A 223 8.71 -0.09 9.13
N VAL A 224 7.72 -0.86 8.66
CA VAL A 224 7.35 -2.16 9.23
C VAL A 224 7.51 -3.25 8.18
N HIS A 225 8.22 -4.31 8.51
CA HIS A 225 8.44 -5.41 7.58
C HIS A 225 8.45 -6.76 8.28
N GLY A 226 8.07 -7.82 7.56
CA GLY A 226 8.12 -9.18 8.07
C GLY A 226 9.47 -9.84 7.82
N ALA A 227 10.03 -10.52 8.84
CA ALA A 227 11.24 -11.33 8.65
C ALA A 227 11.01 -12.55 7.76
N GLY A 228 9.76 -13.03 7.67
CA GLY A 228 9.35 -14.15 6.84
C GLY A 228 8.85 -13.76 5.44
N ASP A 229 8.92 -12.47 5.07
CA ASP A 229 8.48 -12.01 3.75
C ASP A 229 9.46 -12.45 2.66
N THR A 230 9.00 -13.33 1.76
CA THR A 230 9.77 -13.85 0.64
C THR A 230 9.46 -13.15 -0.68
N GLN A 231 8.40 -12.34 -0.75
CA GLN A 231 8.05 -11.56 -1.96
C GLN A 231 8.82 -10.25 -2.03
N VAL A 232 8.88 -9.55 -0.90
CA VAL A 232 9.66 -8.34 -0.68
C VAL A 232 10.44 -8.58 0.61
N THR A 233 11.72 -8.92 0.51
CA THR A 233 12.49 -9.30 1.69
C THR A 233 12.69 -8.13 2.65
N ALA A 234 12.94 -8.41 3.93
CA ALA A 234 13.19 -7.40 4.95
C ALA A 234 14.40 -6.49 4.65
N ASP A 235 15.27 -6.87 3.73
CA ASP A 235 16.37 -6.02 3.27
C ASP A 235 15.88 -4.72 2.62
N HIS A 236 14.71 -4.75 1.97
CA HIS A 236 14.10 -3.55 1.41
C HIS A 236 13.81 -2.50 2.49
N ALA A 237 13.32 -2.91 3.67
CA ALA A 237 13.12 -1.98 4.78
C ALA A 237 14.44 -1.46 5.35
N ARG A 238 15.51 -2.26 5.36
CA ARG A 238 16.85 -1.84 5.77
C ARG A 238 17.42 -0.80 4.80
N TRP A 239 17.32 -1.02 3.48
CA TRP A 239 17.76 -0.04 2.47
C TRP A 239 16.99 1.28 2.57
N LEU A 240 15.68 1.24 2.86
CA LEU A 240 14.91 2.45 3.10
C LEU A 240 15.33 3.16 4.39
N HIS A 241 15.65 2.40 5.43
CA HIS A 241 16.18 2.97 6.68
C HIS A 241 17.56 3.59 6.48
N ASP A 242 18.43 2.98 5.66
CA ASP A 242 19.72 3.58 5.29
C ASP A 242 19.53 4.90 4.52
N ALA A 243 18.49 5.00 3.66
CA ALA A 243 18.14 6.24 2.96
C ALA A 243 17.51 7.28 3.90
N ARG A 244 16.89 6.85 5.01
CA ARG A 244 16.24 7.68 6.02
C ARG A 244 16.51 7.19 7.45
N PRO A 245 17.69 7.49 8.03
CA PRO A 245 18.11 6.93 9.33
C PRO A 245 17.28 7.39 10.54
N ASP A 246 16.54 8.49 10.43
CA ASP A 246 15.61 8.96 11.46
C ASP A 246 14.24 8.26 11.43
N ALA A 247 13.93 7.47 10.41
CA ALA A 247 12.75 6.63 10.38
C ALA A 247 12.84 5.53 11.46
N ARG A 248 11.69 5.22 12.07
CA ARG A 248 11.63 4.04 12.95
C ARG A 248 11.55 2.78 12.11
N LEU A 249 12.44 1.82 12.33
CA LEU A 249 12.41 0.50 11.66
C LEU A 249 11.92 -0.57 12.63
N ARG A 250 10.97 -1.39 12.19
CA ARG A 250 10.46 -2.58 12.89
C ARG A 250 10.44 -3.78 11.96
N ILE A 251 11.13 -4.83 12.35
CA ILE A 251 11.07 -6.13 11.69
C ILE A 251 10.28 -7.07 12.61
N VAL A 252 9.14 -7.55 12.10
CA VAL A 252 8.26 -8.46 12.83
C VAL A 252 8.69 -9.89 12.53
N GLU A 253 9.09 -10.61 13.58
CA GLU A 253 9.59 -11.98 13.45
C GLU A 253 8.53 -12.91 12.91
N GLY A 254 8.87 -13.73 11.91
CA GLY A 254 7.99 -14.71 11.30
C GLY A 254 6.81 -14.17 10.49
N MET A 255 6.65 -12.86 10.37
CA MET A 255 5.58 -12.27 9.55
C MET A 255 5.92 -12.38 8.06
N ASP A 256 4.96 -12.86 7.27
CA ASP A 256 5.05 -12.95 5.81
C ASP A 256 4.53 -11.68 5.11
N HIS A 257 4.53 -11.70 3.76
CA HIS A 257 4.05 -10.57 2.95
C HIS A 257 2.57 -10.24 3.13
N LEU A 258 1.74 -11.22 3.46
CA LEU A 258 0.31 -11.07 3.67
C LEU A 258 -0.05 -10.73 5.12
N LEU A 259 0.95 -10.36 5.91
CA LEU A 259 0.87 -10.00 7.33
C LEU A 259 0.50 -11.20 8.23
N ALA A 260 0.76 -12.44 7.81
CA ALA A 260 0.53 -13.59 8.66
C ALA A 260 1.79 -13.92 9.48
N VAL A 261 1.62 -14.20 10.78
CA VAL A 261 2.66 -14.75 11.67
C VAL A 261 2.27 -16.20 11.98
N GLY A 262 3.13 -17.13 11.57
CA GLY A 262 2.81 -18.56 11.73
C GLY A 262 1.54 -19.00 10.99
N GLY A 263 1.18 -18.33 9.91
CA GLY A 263 -0.06 -18.55 9.14
C GLY A 263 -1.30 -17.84 9.71
N ASP A 264 -1.19 -17.10 10.82
CA ASP A 264 -2.28 -16.34 11.40
C ASP A 264 -2.15 -14.85 11.07
N VAL A 265 -3.03 -14.37 10.18
CA VAL A 265 -3.12 -12.96 9.77
C VAL A 265 -3.57 -12.06 10.93
N GLY A 266 -4.42 -12.56 11.83
CA GLY A 266 -4.87 -11.82 13.00
C GLY A 266 -3.70 -11.50 13.93
N GLN A 267 -2.81 -12.46 14.16
CA GLN A 267 -1.61 -12.26 14.99
C GLN A 267 -0.67 -11.20 14.39
N GLY A 268 -0.41 -11.27 13.09
CA GLY A 268 0.44 -10.27 12.43
C GLY A 268 -0.20 -8.89 12.36
N ALA A 269 -1.51 -8.81 12.10
CA ALA A 269 -2.25 -7.56 12.15
C ALA A 269 -2.19 -6.88 13.53
N HIS A 270 -2.29 -7.64 14.63
CA HIS A 270 -2.13 -7.11 15.99
C HIS A 270 -0.70 -6.63 16.25
N ALA A 271 0.31 -7.37 15.77
CA ALA A 271 1.71 -6.95 15.90
C ALA A 271 1.95 -5.61 15.18
N VAL A 272 1.49 -5.47 13.92
CA VAL A 272 1.60 -4.23 13.16
C VAL A 272 0.85 -3.09 13.84
N ALA A 273 -0.39 -3.32 14.26
CA ALA A 273 -1.20 -2.30 14.92
C ALA A 273 -0.56 -1.82 16.23
N GLY A 274 0.04 -2.72 17.02
CA GLY A 274 0.79 -2.39 18.23
C GLY A 274 1.97 -1.47 17.93
N GLU A 275 2.81 -1.81 16.93
CA GLU A 275 3.94 -0.97 16.53
C GLU A 275 3.49 0.43 16.04
N VAL A 276 2.37 0.50 15.34
CA VAL A 276 1.79 1.78 14.89
C VAL A 276 1.32 2.60 16.09
N ALA A 277 0.57 2.01 17.00
CA ALA A 277 0.02 2.70 18.17
C ALA A 277 1.13 3.23 19.10
N ASP A 278 2.11 2.39 19.42
CA ASP A 278 3.25 2.77 20.28
C ASP A 278 4.05 3.91 19.65
N TRP A 279 4.31 3.82 18.34
CA TRP A 279 5.05 4.86 17.65
C TRP A 279 4.28 6.19 17.59
N LEU A 280 2.97 6.17 17.36
CA LEU A 280 2.15 7.39 17.35
C LEU A 280 2.13 8.06 18.73
N GLN A 281 2.04 7.29 19.82
CA GLN A 281 2.15 7.82 21.18
C GLN A 281 3.51 8.50 21.43
N GLU A 282 4.60 7.92 20.94
CA GLU A 282 5.92 8.55 21.04
C GLU A 282 6.01 9.86 20.25
N LEU A 283 5.35 9.95 19.06
CA LEU A 283 5.29 11.18 18.29
C LEU A 283 4.50 12.27 19.03
N ASP A 284 3.41 11.90 19.70
CA ASP A 284 2.61 12.83 20.51
C ASP A 284 3.42 13.39 21.69
N ALA A 285 4.20 12.54 22.34
CA ALA A 285 5.04 12.94 23.47
C ALA A 285 6.19 13.90 23.09
N ARG A 286 6.56 13.97 21.80
CA ARG A 286 7.64 14.86 21.31
C ARG A 286 7.16 16.27 20.93
N VAL A 287 5.84 16.48 20.80
CA VAL A 287 5.26 17.79 20.52
C VAL A 287 5.12 18.53 21.87
N PRO A 288 5.87 19.62 22.12
CA PRO A 288 5.67 20.41 23.34
C PRO A 288 4.25 21.01 23.31
N ALA A 289 3.60 21.02 24.48
CA ALA A 289 2.27 21.57 24.68
C ALA A 289 2.22 23.08 24.41
#